data_1da3bd4dcdec61fe7a1226c31cadb54c
#
_entry.id   1da3bd4dcdec61fe7a1226c31cadb54c
#
_cell.length_a   1.000
_cell.length_b   1.000
_cell.length_c   1.000
_cell.angle_alpha   90.00
_cell.angle_beta   90.00
_cell.angle_gamma   90.00
#
_symmetry.space_group_name_H-M   'P 1'
#
loop_
_entity.id
_entity.type
_entity.pdbx_description
1 polymer ?
#
loop_
_entity_poly.entity_id
_entity_poly.type
_entity_poly.pdbx_seq_one_letter_code
_entity_poly.pdbx_strand_id
1 'polypeptide(L)'
;HLSIRRQRQMCIRDSVFADTEAGDEQAVKANWEQIKQQERAGKGREHSSAIDGVPEGLPALQRAGKVQKKAAKVGFDWHAPGPVREQVDRELAELDEALSNGHKEAIEDEFGDVLFTLVNLSRHLKIDPEQALRRATNKFERRFRTMECEQSNPLKSLDENALEAAWKQAKKSAD
;
A
#
# COMPACT_ATOMS: atom_id res chain seq x y z
N HIS A 1 25.06 6.49 24.20
CA HIS A 1 24.01 6.22 23.19
C HIS A 1 22.58 6.41 23.70
N LEU A 2 22.31 6.36 24.99
CA LEU A 2 20.99 6.60 25.61
C LEU A 2 20.64 8.10 25.72
N SER A 3 21.65 8.98 25.79
CA SER A 3 21.46 10.43 25.90
C SER A 3 20.88 11.05 24.63
N ILE A 4 21.29 10.61 23.44
CA ILE A 4 20.85 11.16 22.14
C ILE A 4 19.39 10.79 21.83
N ARG A 5 18.92 9.61 22.25
CA ARG A 5 17.51 9.22 22.09
C ARG A 5 16.57 10.01 23.00
N ARG A 6 17.00 10.32 24.23
CA ARG A 6 16.21 11.16 25.16
C ARG A 6 16.14 12.61 24.69
N GLN A 7 17.22 13.17 24.17
CA GLN A 7 17.21 14.54 23.60
C GLN A 7 16.31 14.63 22.34
N ARG A 8 16.30 13.62 21.48
CA ARG A 8 15.38 13.60 20.32
C ARG A 8 13.91 13.52 20.73
N GLN A 9 13.59 12.74 21.76
CA GLN A 9 12.21 12.64 22.27
C GLN A 9 11.77 13.91 23.00
N MET A 10 12.67 14.59 23.71
CA MET A 10 12.38 15.89 24.36
C MET A 10 12.16 16.99 23.31
N CYS A 11 13.00 17.08 22.28
CA CYS A 11 12.86 18.08 21.23
C CYS A 11 11.55 17.92 20.43
N ILE A 12 11.09 16.68 20.21
CA ILE A 12 9.78 16.40 19.58
C ILE A 12 8.63 16.84 20.48
N ARG A 13 8.75 16.63 21.79
CA ARG A 13 7.71 16.99 22.77
C ARG A 13 7.59 18.51 22.93
N ASP A 14 8.70 19.21 22.95
CA ASP A 14 8.73 20.67 23.14
C ASP A 14 8.26 21.42 21.88
N SER A 15 8.50 20.89 20.66
CA SER A 15 8.01 21.50 19.41
C SER A 15 6.52 21.23 19.12
N VAL A 16 5.92 20.21 19.77
CA VAL A 16 4.49 19.89 19.60
C VAL A 16 3.62 20.62 20.64
N PHE A 17 4.20 21.00 21.81
CA PHE A 17 3.46 21.56 22.94
C PHE A 17 3.89 22.97 23.35
N ALA A 18 4.86 23.60 22.67
CA ALA A 18 5.24 24.97 22.92
C ALA A 18 4.36 25.93 22.13
N ASP A 19 3.42 26.56 22.81
CA ASP A 19 2.72 27.81 22.51
C ASP A 19 2.32 28.12 21.04
N THR A 20 1.80 27.15 20.32
CA THR A 20 1.02 27.45 19.12
C THR A 20 -0.37 26.87 19.33
N GLU A 21 -1.38 27.74 19.34
CA GLU A 21 -2.78 27.35 19.21
C GLU A 21 -2.90 26.51 17.92
N ALA A 22 -2.84 25.20 18.04
CA ALA A 22 -2.95 24.25 16.94
C ALA A 22 -4.41 24.14 16.52
N GLY A 23 -4.93 25.20 15.88
CA GLY A 23 -6.29 25.24 15.35
C GLY A 23 -6.45 24.52 14.01
N ASP A 24 -5.35 24.10 13.35
CA ASP A 24 -5.43 23.45 12.03
C ASP A 24 -4.41 22.33 11.86
N GLU A 25 -4.91 21.11 11.64
CA GLU A 25 -4.10 19.92 11.36
C GLU A 25 -3.20 20.10 10.10
N GLN A 26 -3.61 20.96 9.18
CA GLN A 26 -2.85 21.30 7.98
C GLN A 26 -1.64 22.18 8.30
N ALA A 27 -1.78 23.12 9.22
CA ALA A 27 -0.68 23.99 9.67
C ALA A 27 0.40 23.19 10.42
N VAL A 28 0.00 22.24 11.25
CA VAL A 28 0.92 21.32 11.95
C VAL A 28 1.68 20.46 10.96
N LYS A 29 1.02 19.92 9.94
CA LYS A 29 1.68 19.13 8.88
C LYS A 29 2.66 19.97 8.04
N ALA A 30 2.29 21.21 7.70
CA ALA A 30 3.16 22.11 6.96
C ALA A 30 4.43 22.47 7.75
N ASN A 31 4.28 22.77 9.04
CA ASN A 31 5.41 23.07 9.93
C ASN A 31 6.35 21.87 10.09
N TRP A 32 5.81 20.65 10.24
CA TRP A 32 6.59 19.43 10.25
C TRP A 32 7.37 19.18 8.95
N GLU A 33 6.77 19.52 7.81
CA GLU A 33 7.45 19.38 6.51
C GLU A 33 8.56 20.43 6.34
N GLN A 34 8.39 21.66 6.83
CA GLN A 34 9.44 22.68 6.85
C GLN A 34 10.62 22.28 7.76
N ILE A 35 10.35 21.79 8.97
CA ILE A 35 11.40 21.32 9.89
C ILE A 35 12.19 20.16 9.25
N LYS A 36 11.52 19.21 8.60
CA LYS A 36 12.19 18.13 7.85
C LYS A 36 13.00 18.62 6.67
N GLN A 37 12.56 19.65 5.96
CA GLN A 37 13.33 20.28 4.90
C GLN A 37 14.59 20.96 5.43
N GLN A 38 14.50 21.70 6.54
CA GLN A 38 15.63 22.34 7.20
C GLN A 38 16.64 21.31 7.74
N GLU A 39 16.19 20.23 8.36
CA GLU A 39 17.07 19.13 8.79
C GLU A 39 17.79 18.43 7.62
N ARG A 40 17.21 18.38 6.45
CA ARG A 40 17.81 17.83 5.22
C ARG A 40 18.84 18.77 4.62
N ALA A 41 18.53 20.06 4.56
CA ALA A 41 19.47 21.11 4.10
C ALA A 41 20.72 21.18 4.97
N GLY A 42 20.56 21.02 6.30
CA GLY A 42 21.69 21.02 7.25
C GLY A 42 22.61 19.77 7.18
N LYS A 43 22.23 18.72 6.44
CA LYS A 43 23.03 17.48 6.27
C LYS A 43 23.83 17.42 4.98
N GLY A 44 24.00 18.53 4.24
CA GLY A 44 24.88 18.61 3.06
C GLY A 44 24.44 17.71 1.87
N ARG A 45 23.16 17.30 1.83
CA ARG A 45 22.61 16.54 0.69
C ARG A 45 21.98 17.49 -0.31
N GLU A 46 22.84 18.15 -1.12
CA GLU A 46 22.41 19.04 -2.21
C GLU A 46 21.57 18.37 -3.31
N HIS A 47 21.53 17.03 -3.34
CA HIS A 47 20.76 16.24 -4.31
C HIS A 47 19.95 15.13 -3.61
N SER A 48 18.96 15.50 -2.80
CA SER A 48 18.02 14.50 -2.27
C SER A 48 16.85 14.32 -3.24
N SER A 49 16.53 13.07 -3.60
CA SER A 49 15.35 12.75 -4.41
C SER A 49 14.05 13.12 -3.66
N ALA A 50 13.03 13.56 -4.41
CA ALA A 50 11.72 13.84 -3.85
C ALA A 50 11.12 12.64 -3.10
N ILE A 51 11.49 11.42 -3.47
CA ILE A 51 11.01 10.16 -2.87
C ILE A 51 11.85 9.69 -1.67
N ASP A 52 12.97 10.33 -1.35
CA ASP A 52 13.83 9.95 -0.24
C ASP A 52 13.15 9.97 1.12
N GLY A 53 13.63 9.10 2.02
CA GLY A 53 13.16 9.01 3.41
C GLY A 53 11.84 8.24 3.58
N VAL A 54 11.46 7.43 2.60
CA VAL A 54 10.47 6.35 2.78
C VAL A 54 11.21 5.17 3.41
N PRO A 55 10.82 4.70 4.61
CA PRO A 55 11.50 3.58 5.25
C PRO A 55 11.38 2.30 4.41
N GLU A 56 12.49 1.58 4.24
CA GLU A 56 12.53 0.33 3.46
C GLU A 56 11.80 -0.83 4.16
N GLY A 57 11.77 -0.84 5.49
CA GLY A 57 11.12 -1.90 6.28
C GLY A 57 9.59 -1.79 6.39
N LEU A 58 8.94 -0.94 5.59
CA LEU A 58 7.48 -0.89 5.53
C LEU A 58 6.92 -2.08 4.72
N PRO A 59 5.70 -2.55 5.03
CA PRO A 59 4.96 -3.45 4.15
C PRO A 59 4.92 -2.90 2.72
N ALA A 60 5.05 -3.76 1.72
CA ALA A 60 5.30 -3.37 0.33
C ALA A 60 4.23 -2.42 -0.23
N LEU A 61 2.94 -2.71 0.00
CA LEU A 61 1.84 -1.85 -0.46
C LEU A 61 1.86 -0.49 0.22
N GLN A 62 2.18 -0.43 1.51
CA GLN A 62 2.32 0.84 2.22
C GLN A 62 3.51 1.65 1.72
N ARG A 63 4.65 0.96 1.45
CA ARG A 63 5.85 1.61 0.91
C ARG A 63 5.57 2.20 -0.47
N ALA A 64 4.97 1.43 -1.38
CA ALA A 64 4.56 1.90 -2.70
C ALA A 64 3.65 3.14 -2.60
N GLY A 65 2.60 3.11 -1.80
CA GLY A 65 1.71 4.25 -1.61
C GLY A 65 2.41 5.49 -1.04
N LYS A 66 3.41 5.33 -0.15
CA LYS A 66 4.20 6.46 0.36
C LYS A 66 5.15 7.05 -0.70
N VAL A 67 5.77 6.20 -1.52
CA VAL A 67 6.62 6.65 -2.63
C VAL A 67 5.78 7.45 -3.63
N GLN A 68 4.66 6.91 -4.07
CA GLN A 68 3.73 7.57 -5.00
C GLN A 68 3.20 8.89 -4.44
N LYS A 69 2.84 8.94 -3.14
CA LYS A 69 2.39 10.19 -2.49
C LYS A 69 3.48 11.26 -2.48
N LYS A 70 4.75 10.88 -2.40
CA LYS A 70 5.87 11.81 -2.49
C LYS A 70 6.09 12.31 -3.92
N ALA A 71 6.00 11.41 -4.91
CA ALA A 71 6.06 11.77 -6.33
C ALA A 71 4.92 12.76 -6.70
N ALA A 72 3.71 12.50 -6.21
CA ALA A 72 2.55 13.38 -6.40
C ALA A 72 2.78 14.81 -5.88
N LYS A 73 3.52 14.99 -4.77
CA LYS A 73 3.82 16.32 -4.20
C LYS A 73 4.69 17.19 -5.11
N VAL A 74 5.46 16.60 -6.02
CA VAL A 74 6.28 17.32 -7.01
C VAL A 74 5.63 17.37 -8.39
N GLY A 75 4.33 17.06 -8.47
CA GLY A 75 3.55 17.14 -9.69
C GLY A 75 3.56 15.87 -10.55
N PHE A 76 4.22 14.79 -10.10
CA PHE A 76 4.22 13.52 -10.82
C PHE A 76 3.05 12.65 -10.35
N ASP A 77 1.87 12.91 -10.91
CA ASP A 77 0.62 12.22 -10.60
C ASP A 77 -0.42 12.36 -11.71
N TRP A 78 -1.36 11.43 -11.77
CA TRP A 78 -2.58 11.59 -12.57
C TRP A 78 -3.58 12.52 -11.90
N HIS A 79 -4.35 13.25 -12.69
CA HIS A 79 -5.32 14.22 -12.17
C HIS A 79 -6.64 13.59 -11.72
N ALA A 80 -6.92 12.35 -12.11
CA ALA A 80 -8.18 11.65 -11.83
C ALA A 80 -7.97 10.12 -11.75
N PRO A 81 -8.89 9.38 -11.11
CA PRO A 81 -8.80 7.92 -11.03
C PRO A 81 -9.02 7.19 -12.37
N GLY A 82 -9.73 7.80 -13.34
CA GLY A 82 -9.99 7.22 -14.64
C GLY A 82 -8.73 6.82 -15.41
N PRO A 83 -7.81 7.76 -15.71
CA PRO A 83 -6.54 7.44 -16.36
C PRO A 83 -5.68 6.41 -15.60
N VAL A 84 -5.75 6.40 -14.27
CA VAL A 84 -5.05 5.36 -13.47
C VAL A 84 -5.68 3.99 -13.71
N ARG A 85 -7.01 3.93 -13.81
CA ARG A 85 -7.71 2.67 -14.10
C ARG A 85 -7.37 2.14 -15.51
N GLU A 86 -7.24 3.04 -16.48
CA GLU A 86 -6.78 2.67 -17.82
C GLU A 86 -5.32 2.18 -17.81
N GLN A 87 -4.47 2.75 -16.94
CA GLN A 87 -3.10 2.25 -16.78
C GLN A 87 -3.09 0.82 -16.22
N VAL A 88 -3.98 0.48 -15.27
CA VAL A 88 -4.10 -0.91 -14.79
C VAL A 88 -4.39 -1.88 -15.94
N ASP A 89 -5.23 -1.50 -16.89
CA ASP A 89 -5.53 -2.36 -18.06
C ASP A 89 -4.30 -2.50 -18.97
N ARG A 90 -3.47 -1.48 -19.11
CA ARG A 90 -2.20 -1.57 -19.87
C ARG A 90 -1.19 -2.49 -19.18
N GLU A 91 -0.98 -2.34 -17.87
CA GLU A 91 -0.07 -3.23 -17.12
C GLU A 91 -0.53 -4.70 -17.17
N LEU A 92 -1.84 -4.94 -17.15
CA LEU A 92 -2.37 -6.30 -17.33
C LEU A 92 -2.09 -6.85 -18.74
N ALA A 93 -2.17 -6.02 -19.78
CA ALA A 93 -1.86 -6.44 -21.15
C ALA A 93 -0.35 -6.73 -21.32
N GLU A 94 0.54 -5.95 -20.68
CA GLU A 94 1.99 -6.15 -20.67
C GLU A 94 2.33 -7.45 -19.92
N LEU A 95 1.66 -7.72 -18.80
CA LEU A 95 1.76 -9.01 -18.11
C LEU A 95 1.31 -10.19 -18.98
N ASP A 96 0.22 -10.05 -19.74
CA ASP A 96 -0.26 -11.10 -20.64
C ASP A 96 0.74 -11.38 -21.77
N GLU A 97 1.41 -10.34 -22.28
CA GLU A 97 2.48 -10.47 -23.26
C GLU A 97 3.71 -11.19 -22.64
N ALA A 98 4.13 -10.79 -21.44
CA ALA A 98 5.23 -11.45 -20.74
C ALA A 98 4.94 -12.92 -20.45
N LEU A 99 3.71 -13.26 -20.05
CA LEU A 99 3.24 -14.63 -19.87
C LEU A 99 3.33 -15.45 -21.16
N SER A 100 2.95 -14.85 -22.31
CA SER A 100 3.01 -15.50 -23.61
C SER A 100 4.44 -15.78 -24.07
N ASN A 101 5.38 -14.89 -23.69
CA ASN A 101 6.80 -15.02 -23.99
C ASN A 101 7.52 -16.01 -23.05
N GLY A 102 6.97 -16.31 -21.88
CA GLY A 102 7.47 -17.29 -20.93
C GLY A 102 8.76 -16.90 -20.18
N HIS A 103 9.18 -15.63 -20.24
CA HIS A 103 10.36 -15.13 -19.53
C HIS A 103 10.00 -14.77 -18.08
N LYS A 104 10.44 -15.61 -17.14
CA LYS A 104 10.08 -15.49 -15.72
C LYS A 104 10.39 -14.13 -15.10
N GLU A 105 11.53 -13.54 -15.42
CA GLU A 105 11.93 -12.23 -14.88
C GLU A 105 10.99 -11.13 -15.38
N ALA A 106 10.65 -11.13 -16.68
CA ALA A 106 9.70 -10.18 -17.23
C ALA A 106 8.29 -10.34 -16.62
N ILE A 107 7.84 -11.58 -16.40
CA ILE A 107 6.56 -11.85 -15.73
C ILE A 107 6.56 -11.29 -14.29
N GLU A 108 7.67 -11.42 -13.56
CA GLU A 108 7.80 -10.90 -12.20
C GLU A 108 7.78 -9.37 -12.18
N ASP A 109 8.45 -8.72 -13.13
CA ASP A 109 8.48 -7.26 -13.27
C ASP A 109 7.09 -6.72 -13.59
N GLU A 110 6.41 -7.24 -14.63
CA GLU A 110 5.08 -6.78 -15.02
C GLU A 110 4.02 -7.04 -13.93
N PHE A 111 4.13 -8.17 -13.23
CA PHE A 111 3.27 -8.43 -12.06
C PHE A 111 3.49 -7.39 -10.96
N GLY A 112 4.73 -6.96 -10.75
CA GLY A 112 5.09 -5.88 -9.84
C GLY A 112 4.45 -4.55 -10.25
N ASP A 113 4.45 -4.21 -11.55
CA ASP A 113 3.88 -2.97 -12.08
C ASP A 113 2.35 -2.95 -12.00
N VAL A 114 1.69 -4.09 -12.24
CA VAL A 114 0.24 -4.24 -11.95
C VAL A 114 -0.05 -3.92 -10.48
N LEU A 115 0.69 -4.51 -9.53
CA LEU A 115 0.48 -4.25 -8.09
C LEU A 115 0.75 -2.79 -7.73
N PHE A 116 1.80 -2.19 -8.29
CA PHE A 116 2.16 -0.80 -8.05
C PHE A 116 1.09 0.15 -8.56
N THR A 117 0.56 -0.10 -9.76
CA THR A 117 -0.51 0.70 -10.37
C THR A 117 -1.84 0.53 -9.63
N LEU A 118 -2.15 -0.66 -9.11
CA LEU A 118 -3.30 -0.88 -8.23
C LEU A 118 -3.19 -0.09 -6.91
N VAL A 119 -1.99 0.01 -6.33
CA VAL A 119 -1.75 0.88 -5.15
C VAL A 119 -1.98 2.34 -5.52
N ASN A 120 -1.59 2.78 -6.71
CA ASN A 120 -1.86 4.14 -7.17
C ASN A 120 -3.38 4.39 -7.31
N LEU A 121 -4.10 3.47 -7.94
CA LEU A 121 -5.56 3.55 -8.04
C LEU A 121 -6.21 3.64 -6.65
N SER A 122 -5.76 2.82 -5.69
CA SER A 122 -6.27 2.86 -4.31
C SER A 122 -6.09 4.23 -3.66
N ARG A 123 -4.97 4.90 -3.93
CA ARG A 123 -4.67 6.25 -3.44
C ARG A 123 -5.66 7.29 -4.00
N HIS A 124 -5.96 7.24 -5.29
CA HIS A 124 -6.96 8.10 -5.93
C HIS A 124 -8.38 7.85 -5.40
N LEU A 125 -8.69 6.61 -5.07
CA LEU A 125 -9.96 6.21 -4.45
C LEU A 125 -10.02 6.45 -2.94
N LYS A 126 -8.92 6.97 -2.33
CA LYS A 126 -8.77 7.17 -0.87
C LYS A 126 -8.94 5.88 -0.06
N ILE A 127 -8.50 4.75 -0.62
CA ILE A 127 -8.51 3.43 0.00
C ILE A 127 -7.09 3.13 0.49
N ASP A 128 -6.96 2.60 1.71
CA ASP A 128 -5.71 2.02 2.18
C ASP A 128 -5.57 0.60 1.59
N PRO A 129 -4.59 0.35 0.70
CA PRO A 129 -4.45 -0.93 0.00
C PRO A 129 -4.06 -2.07 0.94
N GLU A 130 -3.27 -1.81 1.98
CA GLU A 130 -2.88 -2.79 2.98
C GLU A 130 -4.10 -3.27 3.79
N GLN A 131 -4.93 -2.32 4.22
CA GLN A 131 -6.16 -2.64 4.94
C GLN A 131 -7.20 -3.33 4.04
N ALA A 132 -7.28 -2.94 2.78
CA ALA A 132 -8.17 -3.57 1.82
C ALA A 132 -7.79 -5.05 1.59
N LEU A 133 -6.49 -5.32 1.38
CA LEU A 133 -5.99 -6.68 1.19
C LEU A 133 -6.18 -7.52 2.47
N ARG A 134 -5.89 -6.96 3.65
CA ARG A 134 -6.11 -7.64 4.94
C ARG A 134 -7.57 -8.03 5.12
N ARG A 135 -8.51 -7.13 4.81
CA ARG A 135 -9.96 -7.45 4.88
C ARG A 135 -10.36 -8.55 3.90
N ALA A 136 -9.80 -8.52 2.69
CA ALA A 136 -10.05 -9.55 1.70
C ALA A 136 -9.53 -10.92 2.16
N THR A 137 -8.32 -10.97 2.72
CA THR A 137 -7.71 -12.18 3.30
C THR A 137 -8.57 -12.72 4.45
N ASN A 138 -8.95 -11.89 5.41
CA ASN A 138 -9.78 -12.32 6.55
C ASN A 138 -11.15 -12.84 6.08
N LYS A 139 -11.74 -12.21 5.04
CA LYS A 139 -12.99 -12.68 4.45
C LYS A 139 -12.80 -14.04 3.78
N PHE A 140 -11.73 -14.24 3.04
CA PHE A 140 -11.39 -15.53 2.44
C PHE A 140 -11.22 -16.62 3.51
N GLU A 141 -10.43 -16.34 4.55
CA GLU A 141 -10.19 -17.31 5.64
C GLU A 141 -11.49 -17.71 6.35
N ARG A 142 -12.37 -16.73 6.66
CA ARG A 142 -13.65 -17.03 7.27
C ARG A 142 -14.49 -17.96 6.40
N ARG A 143 -14.65 -17.62 5.13
CA ARG A 143 -15.40 -18.42 4.17
C ARG A 143 -14.81 -19.81 3.96
N PHE A 144 -13.49 -19.91 3.92
CA PHE A 144 -12.80 -21.19 3.76
C PHE A 144 -13.02 -22.11 4.97
N ARG A 145 -12.92 -21.56 6.18
CA ARG A 145 -13.25 -22.33 7.42
C ARG A 145 -14.71 -22.77 7.45
N THR A 146 -15.65 -21.93 7.00
CA THR A 146 -17.06 -22.32 6.86
C THR A 146 -17.20 -23.47 5.84
N MET A 147 -16.55 -23.37 4.69
CA MET A 147 -16.52 -24.45 3.70
C MET A 147 -16.00 -25.77 4.29
N GLU A 148 -14.89 -25.73 5.04
CA GLU A 148 -14.35 -26.93 5.70
C GLU A 148 -15.34 -27.55 6.71
N CYS A 149 -16.04 -26.69 7.49
CA CYS A 149 -17.00 -27.14 8.48
C CYS A 149 -18.31 -27.72 7.90
N GLU A 150 -18.73 -27.22 6.73
CA GLU A 150 -19.98 -27.66 6.09
C GLU A 150 -19.81 -28.95 5.27
N GLN A 151 -18.57 -29.38 4.99
CA GLN A 151 -18.31 -30.61 4.23
C GLN A 151 -18.14 -31.82 5.12
N SER A 152 -18.84 -32.91 4.79
CA SER A 152 -18.70 -34.19 5.49
C SER A 152 -17.41 -34.95 5.10
N ASN A 153 -16.88 -34.66 3.91
CA ASN A 153 -15.67 -35.26 3.36
C ASN A 153 -14.51 -34.24 3.35
N PRO A 154 -13.26 -34.69 3.48
CA PRO A 154 -12.10 -33.81 3.33
C PRO A 154 -12.11 -33.10 1.97
N LEU A 155 -11.85 -31.78 1.93
CA LEU A 155 -11.87 -30.99 0.68
C LEU A 155 -11.00 -31.59 -0.43
N LYS A 156 -9.86 -32.19 -0.07
CA LYS A 156 -8.94 -32.84 -1.01
C LYS A 156 -9.53 -34.04 -1.77
N SER A 157 -10.67 -34.58 -1.30
CA SER A 157 -11.38 -35.69 -1.96
C SER A 157 -12.49 -35.23 -2.89
N LEU A 158 -12.76 -33.94 -2.93
CA LEU A 158 -13.78 -33.33 -3.81
C LEU A 158 -13.18 -33.03 -5.17
N ASP A 159 -13.97 -33.21 -6.21
CA ASP A 159 -13.61 -32.72 -7.54
C ASP A 159 -13.81 -31.18 -7.64
N GLU A 160 -13.38 -30.60 -8.75
CA GLU A 160 -13.41 -29.15 -8.99
C GLU A 160 -14.84 -28.59 -8.90
N ASN A 161 -15.83 -29.28 -9.45
CA ASN A 161 -17.23 -28.85 -9.43
C ASN A 161 -17.81 -28.86 -8.01
N ALA A 162 -17.52 -29.89 -7.23
CA ALA A 162 -17.93 -30.00 -5.84
C ALA A 162 -17.25 -28.93 -4.97
N LEU A 163 -15.95 -28.64 -5.18
CA LEU A 163 -15.23 -27.54 -4.51
C LEU A 163 -15.86 -26.19 -4.84
N GLU A 164 -16.18 -25.94 -6.11
CA GLU A 164 -16.83 -24.69 -6.49
C GLU A 164 -18.23 -24.53 -5.88
N ALA A 165 -19.02 -25.61 -5.85
CA ALA A 165 -20.33 -25.61 -5.21
C ALA A 165 -20.24 -25.35 -3.71
N ALA A 166 -19.32 -26.04 -3.02
CA ALA A 166 -19.04 -25.83 -1.59
C ALA A 166 -18.61 -24.40 -1.30
N TRP A 167 -17.73 -23.83 -2.14
CA TRP A 167 -17.31 -22.44 -2.02
C TRP A 167 -18.47 -21.46 -2.23
N LYS A 168 -19.34 -21.69 -3.21
CA LYS A 168 -20.54 -20.86 -3.44
C LYS A 168 -21.49 -20.91 -2.23
N GLN A 169 -21.62 -22.08 -1.59
CA GLN A 169 -22.43 -22.23 -0.40
C GLN A 169 -21.80 -21.48 0.79
N ALA A 170 -20.52 -21.69 1.05
CA ALA A 170 -19.80 -21.00 2.15
C ALA A 170 -19.86 -19.48 2.05
N LYS A 171 -19.85 -18.91 0.83
CA LYS A 171 -20.05 -17.47 0.63
C LYS A 171 -21.43 -16.99 1.10
N LYS A 172 -22.48 -17.82 1.00
CA LYS A 172 -23.83 -17.46 1.46
C LYS A 172 -23.97 -17.58 2.99
N SER A 173 -23.28 -18.57 3.58
CA SER A 173 -23.37 -18.86 5.02
C SER A 173 -22.49 -17.94 5.88
N ALA A 174 -21.38 -17.42 5.32
CA ALA A 174 -20.37 -16.66 6.07
C ALA A 174 -20.50 -15.13 5.94
N ASP A 175 -21.34 -14.61 5.07
CA ASP A 175 -21.62 -13.18 4.88
C ASP A 175 -22.94 -12.78 5.50
#